data_735acf7be93bb03daf216013d206d711
#
_entry.id   735acf7be93bb03daf216013d206d711
#
_cell.length_a   1.000
_cell.length_b   1.000
_cell.length_c   1.000
_cell.angle_alpha   90.00
_cell.angle_beta   90.00
_cell.angle_gamma   90.00
#
_symmetry.space_group_name_H-M   'P 1'
#
loop_
_entity.id
_entity.type
_entity.pdbx_description
1 polymer ?
#
loop_
_entity_poly.entity_id
_entity_poly.type
_entity_poly.pdbx_seq_one_letter_code
_entity_poly.pdbx_strand_id
1 'polypeptide(L)'
;MMDYTIFGESHGPAVGVLLRDVPPGLPVDEEFICRQLLRRAPQDPLSTARHEPDQVEVLSGVYQGVTTGMPVCLLLRNRDVRSADYDALRHTPRPSHADYTAWVQSGGRNDPRGGGAFSGRLTAPLVAAGALAKSWLKLQDIKVNAQVIDENALRQRAEEARQEG
;
A
#
# COMPACT_ATOMS: atom_id res chain seq x y z
N MET A 1 17.75 -0.93 -11.17
CA MET A 1 16.27 -0.69 -11.15
C MET A 1 15.83 -0.90 -9.73
N MET A 2 15.08 0.05 -9.15
CA MET A 2 14.55 -0.11 -7.78
C MET A 2 13.64 -1.34 -7.73
N ASP A 3 13.88 -2.23 -6.78
CA ASP A 3 13.11 -3.46 -6.55
C ASP A 3 12.48 -3.44 -5.16
N TYR A 4 11.39 -4.15 -4.95
CA TYR A 4 10.69 -4.15 -3.67
C TYR A 4 10.11 -5.51 -3.29
N THR A 5 10.01 -5.74 -2.00
CA THR A 5 9.30 -6.88 -1.42
C THR A 5 8.34 -6.38 -0.35
N ILE A 6 7.03 -6.63 -0.53
CA ILE A 6 6.02 -6.37 0.50
C ILE A 6 5.97 -7.57 1.44
N PHE A 7 5.81 -7.33 2.72
CA PHE A 7 5.73 -8.36 3.75
C PHE A 7 4.70 -7.99 4.82
N GLY A 8 4.34 -9.00 5.61
CA GLY A 8 3.38 -8.89 6.69
C GLY A 8 1.97 -9.31 6.28
N GLU A 9 1.07 -9.28 7.25
CA GLU A 9 -0.30 -9.77 7.15
C GLU A 9 -1.25 -8.78 7.79
N SER A 10 -2.50 -8.76 7.30
CA SER A 10 -3.51 -7.77 7.70
C SER A 10 -3.73 -7.70 9.21
N HIS A 11 -3.72 -8.84 9.89
CA HIS A 11 -3.94 -8.97 11.33
C HIS A 11 -2.67 -9.42 12.08
N GLY A 12 -1.52 -9.42 11.39
CA GLY A 12 -0.21 -9.51 12.03
C GLY A 12 0.17 -8.20 12.73
N PRO A 13 1.34 -8.12 13.37
CA PRO A 13 1.76 -6.94 14.13
C PRO A 13 2.01 -5.72 13.24
N ALA A 14 2.39 -5.93 11.98
CA ALA A 14 2.70 -4.87 11.03
C ALA A 14 2.65 -5.38 9.60
N VAL A 15 2.59 -4.45 8.65
CA VAL A 15 2.88 -4.66 7.24
C VAL A 15 4.04 -3.75 6.84
N GLY A 16 4.80 -4.11 5.83
CA GLY A 16 5.94 -3.30 5.43
C GLY A 16 6.42 -3.58 4.02
N VAL A 17 7.42 -2.81 3.63
CA VAL A 17 8.12 -2.97 2.36
C VAL A 17 9.61 -2.85 2.56
N LEU A 18 10.35 -3.74 1.92
CA LEU A 18 11.79 -3.66 1.77
C LEU A 18 12.11 -3.24 0.33
N LEU A 19 12.73 -2.08 0.19
CA LEU A 19 13.19 -1.53 -1.09
C LEU A 19 14.68 -1.79 -1.27
N ARG A 20 15.06 -2.33 -2.41
CA ARG A 20 16.44 -2.57 -2.81
C ARG A 20 16.81 -1.66 -3.97
N ASP A 21 18.11 -1.46 -4.17
CA ASP A 21 18.66 -0.65 -5.26
C ASP A 21 18.13 0.80 -5.25
N VAL A 22 17.88 1.33 -4.06
CA VAL A 22 17.53 2.74 -3.88
C VAL A 22 18.81 3.57 -3.99
N PRO A 23 18.87 4.57 -4.88
CA PRO A 23 20.05 5.42 -4.98
C PRO A 23 20.42 6.07 -3.64
N PRO A 24 21.70 6.18 -3.29
CA PRO A 24 22.11 6.92 -2.09
C PRO A 24 21.86 8.43 -2.27
N GLY A 25 21.61 9.12 -1.14
CA GLY A 25 21.44 10.57 -1.13
C GLY A 25 20.03 11.06 -1.52
N LEU A 26 19.06 10.16 -1.72
CA LEU A 26 17.68 10.55 -1.96
C LEU A 26 17.06 11.05 -0.64
N PRO A 27 16.51 12.29 -0.60
CA PRO A 27 15.80 12.79 0.57
C PRO A 27 14.56 11.94 0.88
N VAL A 28 14.39 11.57 2.16
CA VAL A 28 13.23 10.82 2.64
C VAL A 28 12.32 11.79 3.41
N ASP A 29 11.25 12.22 2.75
CA ASP A 29 10.22 13.09 3.33
C ASP A 29 9.10 12.21 3.91
N GLU A 30 9.19 11.91 5.20
CA GLU A 30 8.19 11.09 5.92
C GLU A 30 6.80 11.75 5.92
N GLU A 31 6.74 13.07 5.95
CA GLU A 31 5.46 13.79 5.88
C GLU A 31 4.81 13.61 4.50
N PHE A 32 5.62 13.63 3.43
CA PHE A 32 5.10 13.34 2.08
C PHE A 32 4.59 11.91 1.99
N ILE A 33 5.31 10.93 2.54
CA ILE A 33 4.86 9.52 2.59
C ILE A 33 3.52 9.44 3.34
N CYS A 34 3.41 10.07 4.51
CA CYS A 34 2.17 10.09 5.28
C CYS A 34 1.01 10.75 4.51
N ARG A 35 1.25 11.85 3.80
CA ARG A 35 0.21 12.47 2.93
C ARG A 35 -0.26 11.52 1.82
N GLN A 36 0.63 10.72 1.22
CA GLN A 36 0.21 9.72 0.23
C GLN A 36 -0.59 8.58 0.88
N LEU A 37 -0.21 8.14 2.07
CA LEU A 37 -0.95 7.13 2.83
C LEU A 37 -2.36 7.61 3.21
N LEU A 38 -2.52 8.87 3.59
CA LEU A 38 -3.83 9.47 3.88
C LEU A 38 -4.79 9.44 2.67
N ARG A 39 -4.27 9.56 1.44
CA ARG A 39 -5.09 9.43 0.22
C ARG A 39 -5.66 8.02 0.02
N ARG A 40 -4.99 7.00 0.56
CA ARG A 40 -5.44 5.61 0.56
C ARG A 40 -6.45 5.33 1.66
N ALA A 41 -6.39 6.06 2.76
CA ALA A 41 -7.25 5.84 3.93
C ALA A 41 -8.74 5.93 3.53
N PRO A 42 -9.61 5.15 4.18
CA PRO A 42 -11.06 5.21 3.95
C PRO A 42 -11.57 6.64 4.16
N GLN A 43 -12.16 7.23 3.12
CA GLN A 43 -12.73 8.59 3.17
C GLN A 43 -14.24 8.58 2.92
N ASP A 44 -14.80 7.43 2.55
CA ASP A 44 -16.18 7.25 2.14
C ASP A 44 -16.91 6.32 3.13
N PRO A 45 -18.19 6.56 3.49
CA PRO A 45 -19.01 5.65 4.29
C PRO A 45 -19.13 4.23 3.73
N LEU A 46 -18.93 4.05 2.41
CA LEU A 46 -18.89 2.74 1.74
C LEU A 46 -17.55 2.01 1.88
N SER A 47 -16.54 2.69 2.42
CA SER A 47 -15.22 2.11 2.67
C SER A 47 -15.23 1.23 3.92
N THR A 48 -14.15 0.47 4.14
CA THR A 48 -14.03 -0.39 5.33
C THR A 48 -14.06 0.42 6.61
N ALA A 49 -14.66 -0.14 7.67
CA ALA A 49 -14.69 0.47 9.00
C ALA A 49 -13.33 0.51 9.71
N ARG A 50 -12.28 -0.06 9.10
CA ARG A 50 -10.94 -0.10 9.68
C ARG A 50 -10.23 1.24 9.49
N HIS A 51 -9.84 1.84 10.60
CA HIS A 51 -9.09 3.10 10.63
C HIS A 51 -7.69 2.87 11.21
N GLU A 52 -6.68 3.01 10.36
CA GLU A 52 -5.28 2.93 10.75
C GLU A 52 -4.62 4.31 10.63
N PRO A 53 -3.82 4.74 11.62
CA PRO A 53 -3.13 6.03 11.54
C PRO A 53 -2.03 6.07 10.49
N ASP A 54 -1.66 4.91 9.94
CA ASP A 54 -0.66 4.71 8.87
C ASP A 54 0.61 5.58 9.02
N GLN A 55 1.16 5.61 10.23
CA GLN A 55 2.46 6.22 10.45
C GLN A 55 3.57 5.30 9.96
N VAL A 56 4.43 5.82 9.09
CA VAL A 56 5.58 5.08 8.60
C VAL A 56 6.71 5.09 9.63
N GLU A 57 7.30 3.92 9.88
CA GLU A 57 8.54 3.76 10.63
C GLU A 57 9.64 3.38 9.64
N VAL A 58 10.73 4.15 9.61
CA VAL A 58 11.91 3.84 8.80
C VAL A 58 12.88 3.02 9.64
N LEU A 59 13.06 1.73 9.31
CA LEU A 59 13.86 0.81 10.11
C LEU A 59 15.30 0.68 9.61
N SER A 60 15.56 0.93 8.33
CA SER A 60 16.91 0.84 7.73
C SER A 60 17.03 1.64 6.45
N GLY A 61 18.26 1.81 5.97
CA GLY A 61 18.59 2.39 4.67
C GLY A 61 18.52 3.91 4.61
N VAL A 62 18.30 4.59 5.75
CA VAL A 62 18.24 6.06 5.86
C VAL A 62 19.13 6.53 6.99
N TYR A 63 19.89 7.58 6.74
CA TYR A 63 20.71 8.27 7.74
C TYR A 63 20.66 9.78 7.52
N GLN A 64 20.41 10.53 8.57
CA GLN A 64 20.25 12.00 8.51
C GLN A 64 19.26 12.48 7.43
N GLY A 65 18.13 11.76 7.29
CA GLY A 65 17.05 12.12 6.37
C GLY A 65 17.29 11.78 4.90
N VAL A 66 18.39 11.08 4.56
CA VAL A 66 18.69 10.66 3.19
C VAL A 66 18.97 9.17 3.10
N THR A 67 18.70 8.56 1.95
CA THR A 67 19.00 7.14 1.71
C THR A 67 20.51 6.91 1.67
N THR A 68 20.93 5.73 2.15
CA THR A 68 22.36 5.34 2.24
C THR A 68 22.82 4.45 1.09
N GLY A 69 21.90 4.00 0.20
CA GLY A 69 22.17 2.96 -0.79
C GLY A 69 21.99 1.53 -0.24
N MET A 70 21.82 1.37 1.08
CA MET A 70 21.43 0.11 1.68
C MET A 70 19.91 -0.11 1.53
N PRO A 71 19.40 -1.35 1.69
CA PRO A 71 17.97 -1.62 1.63
C PRO A 71 17.19 -0.73 2.59
N VAL A 72 16.17 -0.04 2.05
CA VAL A 72 15.27 0.81 2.83
C VAL A 72 14.09 -0.04 3.30
N CYS A 73 13.91 -0.14 4.61
CA CYS A 73 12.78 -0.84 5.21
C CYS A 73 11.79 0.16 5.79
N LEU A 74 10.56 0.16 5.26
CA LEU A 74 9.45 0.96 5.74
C LEU A 74 8.42 0.05 6.38
N LEU A 75 7.99 0.36 7.62
CA LEU A 75 7.05 -0.43 8.40
C LEU A 75 5.83 0.41 8.78
N LEU A 76 4.66 -0.23 8.78
CA LEU A 76 3.40 0.34 9.25
C LEU A 76 2.76 -0.61 10.27
N ARG A 77 2.57 -0.14 11.51
CA ARG A 77 1.95 -0.95 12.56
C ARG A 77 0.47 -1.16 12.29
N ASN A 78 -0.01 -2.37 12.57
CA ASN A 78 -1.43 -2.66 12.62
C ASN A 78 -1.94 -2.39 14.03
N ARG A 79 -2.89 -1.47 14.17
CA ARG A 79 -3.46 -1.05 15.46
C ARG A 79 -4.95 -1.41 15.60
N ASP A 80 -5.71 -1.35 14.52
CA ASP A 80 -7.14 -1.70 14.50
C ASP A 80 -7.31 -3.15 13.99
N VAL A 81 -7.09 -4.12 14.88
CA VAL A 81 -7.15 -5.56 14.58
C VAL A 81 -8.32 -6.20 15.32
N ARG A 82 -9.37 -6.62 14.58
CA ARG A 82 -10.56 -7.30 15.10
C ARG A 82 -10.57 -8.76 14.64
N SER A 83 -9.74 -9.58 15.25
CA SER A 83 -9.50 -10.96 14.80
C SER A 83 -10.68 -11.90 15.02
N ALA A 84 -11.53 -11.66 16.01
CA ALA A 84 -12.68 -12.52 16.33
C ALA A 84 -13.71 -12.63 15.17
N ASP A 85 -13.82 -11.60 14.34
CA ASP A 85 -14.76 -11.56 13.22
C ASP A 85 -14.41 -12.60 12.11
N TYR A 86 -13.22 -13.19 12.17
CA TYR A 86 -12.69 -14.08 11.13
C TYR A 86 -12.64 -15.56 11.51
N ASP A 87 -13.01 -15.93 12.74
CA ASP A 87 -12.95 -17.32 13.20
C ASP A 87 -13.88 -18.23 12.39
N ALA A 88 -15.08 -17.75 12.02
CA ALA A 88 -16.02 -18.49 11.19
C ALA A 88 -15.51 -18.69 9.74
N LEU A 89 -14.67 -17.78 9.24
CA LEU A 89 -14.14 -17.82 7.89
C LEU A 89 -12.96 -18.79 7.71
N ARG A 90 -12.44 -19.32 8.81
CA ARG A 90 -11.28 -20.24 8.79
C ARG A 90 -11.53 -21.49 7.94
N HIS A 91 -12.78 -21.93 7.87
CA HIS A 91 -13.20 -23.15 7.15
C HIS A 91 -14.15 -22.87 5.99
N THR A 92 -14.50 -21.60 5.75
CA THR A 92 -15.43 -21.23 4.69
C THR A 92 -14.83 -20.07 3.88
N PRO A 93 -14.15 -20.40 2.76
CA PRO A 93 -13.56 -19.38 1.89
C PRO A 93 -14.62 -18.42 1.34
N ARG A 94 -14.33 -17.14 1.36
CA ARG A 94 -15.23 -16.12 0.83
C ARG A 94 -15.20 -16.13 -0.71
N PRO A 95 -16.37 -16.05 -1.39
CA PRO A 95 -16.43 -15.84 -2.83
C PRO A 95 -15.68 -14.56 -3.25
N SER A 96 -15.02 -14.61 -4.39
CA SER A 96 -14.25 -13.48 -4.97
C SER A 96 -13.09 -12.97 -4.10
N HIS A 97 -12.65 -13.77 -3.11
CA HIS A 97 -11.48 -13.48 -2.29
C HIS A 97 -10.40 -14.57 -2.47
N ALA A 98 -9.16 -14.27 -2.10
CA ALA A 98 -8.03 -15.19 -2.23
C ALA A 98 -7.97 -16.28 -1.14
N ASP A 99 -8.98 -16.44 -0.29
CA ASP A 99 -8.96 -17.34 0.87
C ASP A 99 -8.63 -18.78 0.48
N TYR A 100 -9.34 -19.33 -0.53
CA TYR A 100 -9.12 -20.70 -0.99
C TYR A 100 -7.73 -20.86 -1.63
N THR A 101 -7.33 -19.93 -2.47
CA THR A 101 -6.03 -19.96 -3.14
C THR A 101 -4.89 -19.88 -2.13
N ALA A 102 -5.02 -19.00 -1.12
CA ALA A 102 -4.07 -18.88 -0.02
C ALA A 102 -3.95 -20.17 0.78
N TRP A 103 -5.09 -20.79 1.08
CA TRP A 103 -5.13 -22.08 1.79
C TRP A 103 -4.43 -23.18 1.01
N VAL A 104 -4.71 -23.31 -0.29
CA VAL A 104 -4.07 -24.32 -1.16
C VAL A 104 -2.56 -24.06 -1.25
N GLN A 105 -2.14 -22.82 -1.52
CA GLN A 105 -0.74 -22.45 -1.67
C GLN A 105 0.08 -22.70 -0.40
N SER A 106 -0.50 -22.46 0.77
CA SER A 106 0.19 -22.63 2.07
C SER A 106 0.07 -24.04 2.66
N GLY A 107 -0.71 -24.93 2.04
CA GLY A 107 -1.09 -26.20 2.64
C GLY A 107 -1.89 -26.03 3.94
N GLY A 108 -2.77 -25.02 3.98
CA GLY A 108 -3.62 -24.71 5.13
C GLY A 108 -2.94 -23.94 6.27
N ARG A 109 -1.76 -23.34 6.04
CA ARG A 109 -0.97 -22.63 7.06
C ARG A 109 -1.00 -21.10 6.92
N ASN A 110 -1.79 -20.56 6.00
CA ASN A 110 -1.98 -19.11 5.87
C ASN A 110 -2.69 -18.52 7.10
N ASP A 111 -2.43 -17.26 7.38
CA ASP A 111 -3.25 -16.49 8.33
C ASP A 111 -4.58 -16.11 7.64
N PRO A 112 -5.75 -16.66 8.07
CA PRO A 112 -7.03 -16.37 7.42
C PRO A 112 -7.61 -15.01 7.84
N ARG A 113 -7.07 -14.39 8.90
CA ARG A 113 -7.63 -13.17 9.48
C ARG A 113 -7.48 -11.98 8.53
N GLY A 114 -8.60 -11.34 8.21
CA GLY A 114 -8.64 -10.17 7.34
C GLY A 114 -8.06 -10.38 5.92
N GLY A 115 -7.92 -11.64 5.50
CA GLY A 115 -7.31 -12.01 4.22
C GLY A 115 -5.79 -12.13 4.25
N GLY A 116 -5.16 -12.03 5.42
CA GLY A 116 -3.73 -12.25 5.61
C GLY A 116 -2.86 -11.39 4.70
N ALA A 117 -1.97 -12.04 3.97
CA ALA A 117 -1.08 -11.41 2.98
C ALA A 117 -1.80 -10.95 1.69
N PHE A 118 -3.04 -11.39 1.44
CA PHE A 118 -3.85 -11.02 0.28
C PHE A 118 -4.84 -9.90 0.58
N SER A 119 -4.75 -9.30 1.76
CA SER A 119 -5.60 -8.19 2.18
C SER A 119 -5.29 -6.90 1.44
N GLY A 120 -6.32 -6.07 1.22
CA GLY A 120 -6.14 -4.69 0.76
C GLY A 120 -5.24 -3.83 1.68
N ARG A 121 -5.01 -4.26 2.93
CA ARG A 121 -4.06 -3.63 3.85
C ARG A 121 -2.63 -3.58 3.28
N LEU A 122 -2.25 -4.58 2.48
CA LEU A 122 -0.92 -4.68 1.86
C LEU A 122 -0.67 -3.61 0.78
N THR A 123 -1.69 -2.86 0.40
CA THR A 123 -1.50 -1.68 -0.46
C THR A 123 -0.86 -0.50 0.27
N ALA A 124 -0.93 -0.45 1.61
CA ALA A 124 -0.32 0.64 2.39
C ALA A 124 1.21 0.68 2.24
N PRO A 125 1.97 -0.40 2.46
CA PRO A 125 3.41 -0.39 2.19
C PRO A 125 3.74 -0.14 0.71
N LEU A 126 2.90 -0.57 -0.24
CA LEU A 126 3.08 -0.25 -1.66
C LEU A 126 2.97 1.26 -1.93
N VAL A 127 2.00 1.94 -1.29
CA VAL A 127 1.86 3.40 -1.37
C VAL A 127 3.06 4.12 -0.75
N ALA A 128 3.57 3.64 0.39
CA ALA A 128 4.78 4.20 1.00
C ALA A 128 6.02 4.06 0.08
N ALA A 129 6.20 2.89 -0.54
CA ALA A 129 7.24 2.67 -1.55
C ALA A 129 7.07 3.60 -2.76
N GLY A 130 5.84 3.72 -3.26
CA GLY A 130 5.50 4.60 -4.37
C GLY A 130 5.76 6.08 -4.06
N ALA A 131 5.56 6.52 -2.82
CA ALA A 131 5.89 7.87 -2.39
C ALA A 131 7.41 8.14 -2.48
N LEU A 132 8.23 7.20 -2.00
CA LEU A 132 9.69 7.31 -2.13
C LEU A 132 10.13 7.32 -3.60
N ALA A 133 9.56 6.45 -4.42
CA ALA A 133 9.84 6.43 -5.86
C ALA A 133 9.43 7.74 -6.55
N LYS A 134 8.29 8.35 -6.17
CA LYS A 134 7.88 9.68 -6.68
C LYS A 134 8.85 10.77 -6.29
N SER A 135 9.43 10.72 -5.08
CA SER A 135 10.46 11.66 -4.65
C SER A 135 11.71 11.56 -5.53
N TRP A 136 12.12 10.33 -5.88
CA TRP A 136 13.24 10.11 -6.82
C TRP A 136 12.94 10.60 -8.23
N LEU A 137 11.76 10.27 -8.78
CA LEU A 137 11.33 10.71 -10.10
C LEU A 137 11.24 12.25 -10.22
N LYS A 138 10.82 12.90 -9.14
CA LYS A 138 10.76 14.37 -9.06
C LYS A 138 12.15 15.02 -9.27
N LEU A 139 13.22 14.38 -8.80
CA LEU A 139 14.59 14.86 -9.04
C LEU A 139 15.02 14.74 -10.51
N GLN A 140 14.28 13.99 -11.32
CA GLN A 140 14.47 13.81 -12.77
C GLN A 140 13.41 14.59 -13.58
N ASP A 141 12.68 15.52 -12.96
CA ASP A 141 11.56 16.27 -13.55
C ASP A 141 10.43 15.37 -14.11
N ILE A 142 10.34 14.12 -13.62
CA ILE A 142 9.29 13.18 -14.02
C ILE A 142 8.15 13.24 -12.99
N LYS A 143 6.92 13.48 -13.48
CA LYS A 143 5.70 13.49 -12.68
C LYS A 143 4.82 12.29 -13.04
N VAL A 144 4.37 11.56 -12.01
CA VAL A 144 3.41 10.46 -12.16
C VAL A 144 2.14 10.83 -11.43
N ASN A 145 1.02 10.89 -12.17
CA ASN A 145 -0.30 11.17 -11.64
C ASN A 145 -1.23 10.00 -11.93
N ALA A 146 -2.15 9.73 -11.00
CA ALA A 146 -3.24 8.80 -11.18
C ALA A 146 -4.54 9.45 -10.72
N GLN A 147 -5.60 9.24 -11.49
CA GLN A 147 -6.93 9.75 -11.21
C GLN A 147 -7.94 8.61 -11.46
N VAL A 148 -8.89 8.47 -10.55
CA VAL A 148 -10.06 7.62 -10.79
C VAL A 148 -10.96 8.37 -11.75
N ILE A 149 -11.29 7.73 -12.87
CA ILE A 149 -12.21 8.26 -13.89
C ILE A 149 -13.49 7.44 -13.75
N ASP A 150 -14.57 8.07 -13.30
CA ASP A 150 -15.90 7.48 -13.34
C ASP A 150 -16.51 7.59 -14.76
N GLU A 151 -17.61 6.89 -14.99
CA GLU A 151 -18.27 6.87 -16.30
C GLU A 151 -18.76 8.27 -16.74
N ASN A 152 -19.20 9.11 -15.81
CA ASN A 152 -19.64 10.47 -16.08
C ASN A 152 -18.47 11.37 -16.47
N ALA A 153 -17.33 11.27 -15.76
CA ALA A 153 -16.12 11.99 -16.11
C ALA A 153 -15.55 11.59 -17.48
N LEU A 154 -15.68 10.30 -17.86
CA LEU A 154 -15.31 9.83 -19.20
C LEU A 154 -16.21 10.44 -20.28
N ARG A 155 -17.53 10.47 -20.08
CA ARG A 155 -18.49 11.07 -21.02
C ARG A 155 -18.23 12.55 -21.19
N GLN A 156 -18.03 13.28 -20.09
CA GLN A 156 -17.74 14.71 -20.14
C GLN A 156 -16.47 15.02 -20.95
N ARG A 157 -15.38 14.27 -20.71
CA ARG A 157 -14.14 14.44 -21.48
C ARG A 157 -14.27 14.08 -22.93
N ALA A 158 -15.09 13.05 -23.25
CA ALA A 158 -15.38 12.70 -24.63
C ALA A 158 -16.19 13.78 -25.36
N GLU A 159 -17.08 14.48 -24.66
CA GLU A 159 -17.83 15.62 -25.20
C GLU A 159 -16.95 16.86 -25.38
N GLU A 160 -16.09 17.17 -24.41
CA GLU A 160 -15.10 18.25 -24.50
C GLU A 160 -14.15 18.05 -25.71
N ALA A 161 -13.60 16.84 -25.86
CA ALA A 161 -12.72 16.51 -26.99
C ALA A 161 -13.43 16.56 -28.37
N ARG A 162 -14.75 16.34 -28.42
CA ARG A 162 -15.53 16.50 -29.66
C ARG A 162 -15.81 17.95 -30.01
N GLN A 163 -15.77 18.86 -29.02
CA GLN A 163 -16.00 20.29 -29.24
C GLN A 163 -14.71 21.03 -29.63
N GLU A 164 -13.53 20.46 -29.31
CA GLU A 164 -12.21 21.01 -29.61
C GLU A 164 -11.66 20.54 -30.99
N GLY A 165 -12.25 19.56 -31.64
CA GLY A 165 -11.82 18.98 -32.92
C GLY A 165 -12.81 19.25 -34.04
#